data_a3d61f1c1c2e6fa4fe69b7167047d5d2
#
_entry.id   a3d61f1c1c2e6fa4fe69b7167047d5d2
#
_cell.length_a   1.000
_cell.length_b   1.000
_cell.length_c   1.000
_cell.angle_alpha   90.00
_cell.angle_beta   90.00
_cell.angle_gamma   90.00
#
_symmetry.space_group_name_H-M   'P 1'
#
loop_
_entity.id
_entity.type
_entity.pdbx_description
1 polymer ?
#
loop_
_entity_poly.entity_id
_entity_poly.type
_entity_poly.pdbx_seq_one_letter_code
_entity_poly.pdbx_strand_id
1 'polypeptide(L)'
;MAKVMVLGAGGFGISLALMCHRYGHEVTVWSHREEEVIRLREEREQKKLLPGVKIPQEIVFTATLEPAKHSDLIIMAVPSFAVRQTAHRLKEHIGTNSIIVCVAKGLEADTFLDFSTVISQEIPDHPNVVLSGPSHAEEVSRGEATTVTVASKDRAAAHQVQDWLMNPDFRVYVNDDLVGVELRSEEHTS
;
A
#
# COMPACT_ATOMS: atom_id res chain seq x y z
N MET A 1 -16.84 -4.24 1.38
CA MET A 1 -15.87 -4.45 2.48
C MET A 1 -14.83 -5.44 2.00
N ALA A 2 -13.55 -5.09 2.10
CA ALA A 2 -12.43 -5.93 1.72
C ALA A 2 -11.51 -6.18 2.92
N LYS A 3 -10.74 -7.27 2.87
CA LYS A 3 -9.64 -7.52 3.80
C LYS A 3 -8.37 -6.94 3.20
N VAL A 4 -7.82 -5.95 3.86
CA VAL A 4 -6.66 -5.18 3.39
C VAL A 4 -5.45 -5.48 4.27
N MET A 5 -4.35 -5.86 3.63
CA MET A 5 -3.06 -5.98 4.29
C MET A 5 -2.12 -4.88 3.79
N VAL A 6 -1.61 -4.07 4.68
CA VAL A 6 -0.62 -3.03 4.38
C VAL A 6 0.76 -3.53 4.76
N LEU A 7 1.65 -3.63 3.78
CA LEU A 7 3.04 -4.02 3.98
C LEU A 7 3.90 -2.79 4.17
N GLY A 8 4.27 -2.50 5.40
CA GLY A 8 5.03 -1.35 5.81
C GLY A 8 4.28 -0.46 6.81
N ALA A 9 4.87 -0.26 7.97
CA ALA A 9 4.33 0.54 9.08
C ALA A 9 4.91 1.96 9.13
N GLY A 10 5.33 2.48 7.98
CA GLY A 10 5.75 3.88 7.82
C GLY A 10 4.58 4.85 7.85
N GLY A 11 4.85 6.14 7.77
CA GLY A 11 3.82 7.18 7.83
C GLY A 11 2.72 7.00 6.78
N PHE A 12 3.10 6.78 5.52
CA PHE A 12 2.14 6.60 4.43
C PHE A 12 1.38 5.28 4.53
N GLY A 13 2.06 4.18 4.90
CA GLY A 13 1.39 2.88 5.12
C GLY A 13 0.33 2.97 6.22
N ILE A 14 0.65 3.59 7.35
CA ILE A 14 -0.31 3.82 8.45
C ILE A 14 -1.46 4.73 8.02
N SER A 15 -1.19 5.79 7.23
CA SER A 15 -2.25 6.69 6.77
C SER A 15 -3.24 5.99 5.83
N LEU A 16 -2.76 5.12 4.94
CA LEU A 16 -3.62 4.29 4.09
C LEU A 16 -4.40 3.26 4.91
N ALA A 17 -3.77 2.64 5.91
CA ALA A 17 -4.44 1.73 6.82
C ALA A 17 -5.59 2.42 7.57
N LEU A 18 -5.37 3.63 8.07
CA LEU A 18 -6.38 4.45 8.74
C LEU A 18 -7.53 4.81 7.78
N MET A 19 -7.21 5.20 6.55
CA MET A 19 -8.21 5.50 5.52
C MET A 19 -9.05 4.28 5.20
N CYS A 20 -8.44 3.13 4.94
CA CYS A 20 -9.16 1.88 4.66
C CYS A 20 -10.07 1.48 5.83
N HIS A 21 -9.58 1.56 7.07
CA HIS A 21 -10.37 1.25 8.26
C HIS A 21 -11.56 2.19 8.43
N ARG A 22 -11.36 3.48 8.25
CA ARG A 22 -12.42 4.52 8.36
C ARG A 22 -13.60 4.24 7.42
N TYR A 23 -13.32 3.66 6.26
CA TYR A 23 -14.32 3.33 5.24
C TYR A 23 -14.76 1.85 5.25
N GLY A 24 -14.57 1.17 6.38
CA GLY A 24 -15.20 -0.11 6.69
C GLY A 24 -14.44 -1.35 6.21
N HIS A 25 -13.16 -1.24 5.84
CA HIS A 25 -12.34 -2.40 5.55
C HIS A 25 -11.73 -3.01 6.82
N GLU A 26 -11.50 -4.32 6.81
CA GLU A 26 -10.68 -4.99 7.82
C GLU A 26 -9.21 -4.77 7.47
N VAL A 27 -8.41 -4.24 8.38
CA VAL A 27 -7.04 -3.83 8.10
C VAL A 27 -6.02 -4.52 8.99
N THR A 28 -5.02 -5.12 8.36
CA THR A 28 -3.82 -5.64 9.00
C THR A 28 -2.59 -4.90 8.47
N VAL A 29 -1.74 -4.43 9.36
CA VAL A 29 -0.47 -3.77 9.01
C VAL A 29 0.70 -4.68 9.38
N TRP A 30 1.56 -4.92 8.41
CA TRP A 30 2.77 -5.71 8.60
C TRP A 30 4.01 -4.84 8.71
N SER A 31 4.88 -5.20 9.64
CA SER A 31 6.28 -4.74 9.66
C SER A 31 7.21 -5.96 9.77
N HIS A 32 8.34 -5.90 9.08
CA HIS A 32 9.37 -6.94 9.19
C HIS A 32 10.07 -6.93 10.55
N ARG A 33 9.90 -5.87 11.35
CA ARG A 33 10.50 -5.70 12.68
C ARG A 33 9.48 -6.00 13.77
N GLU A 34 9.68 -7.08 14.48
CA GLU A 34 8.79 -7.49 15.57
C GLU A 34 8.72 -6.45 16.69
N GLU A 35 9.83 -5.81 17.02
CA GLU A 35 9.87 -4.71 18.01
C GLU A 35 8.99 -3.53 17.63
N GLU A 36 8.92 -3.19 16.35
CA GLU A 36 8.02 -2.15 15.85
C GLU A 36 6.56 -2.56 15.98
N VAL A 37 6.24 -3.82 15.68
CA VAL A 37 4.89 -4.39 15.84
C VAL A 37 4.44 -4.30 17.29
N ILE A 38 5.29 -4.74 18.24
CA ILE A 38 5.00 -4.69 19.68
C ILE A 38 4.74 -3.24 20.09
N ARG A 39 5.63 -2.32 19.72
CA ARG A 39 5.49 -0.90 20.03
C ARG A 39 4.20 -0.30 19.49
N LEU A 40 3.85 -0.55 18.24
CA LEU A 40 2.63 -0.04 17.62
C LEU A 40 1.36 -0.64 18.22
N ARG A 41 1.40 -1.88 18.67
CA ARG A 41 0.29 -2.50 19.42
C ARG A 41 0.03 -1.82 20.75
N GLU A 42 1.11 -1.43 21.47
CA GLU A 42 1.03 -0.81 22.78
C GLU A 42 0.69 0.69 22.68
N GLU A 43 1.44 1.41 21.87
CA GLU A 43 1.35 2.87 21.78
C GLU A 43 0.18 3.38 20.94
N ARG A 44 -0.25 2.60 19.96
CA ARG A 44 -1.29 2.99 19.00
C ARG A 44 -1.02 4.34 18.33
N GLU A 45 0.24 4.57 18.00
CA GLU A 45 0.72 5.78 17.34
C GLU A 45 2.07 5.53 16.66
N GLN A 46 2.23 6.01 15.42
CA GLN A 46 3.52 6.03 14.73
C GLN A 46 4.23 7.37 15.02
N LYS A 47 4.78 7.50 16.21
CA LYS A 47 5.33 8.76 16.75
C LYS A 47 6.42 9.41 15.90
N LYS A 48 7.21 8.60 15.16
CA LYS A 48 8.33 9.12 14.37
C LYS A 48 7.89 9.69 13.02
N LEU A 49 6.94 9.04 12.35
CA LEU A 49 6.60 9.29 10.95
C LEU A 49 5.20 9.86 10.76
N LEU A 50 4.35 9.74 11.77
CA LEU A 50 2.99 10.25 11.77
C LEU A 50 2.56 10.64 13.20
N PRO A 51 3.25 11.63 13.82
CA PRO A 51 3.01 11.99 15.21
C PRO A 51 1.62 12.59 15.43
N GLY A 52 1.03 12.31 16.59
CA GLY A 52 -0.26 12.86 17.00
C GLY A 52 -1.48 12.15 16.40
N VAL A 53 -1.29 11.13 15.58
CA VAL A 53 -2.39 10.38 14.97
C VAL A 53 -2.60 9.07 15.73
N LYS A 54 -3.77 8.91 16.33
CA LYS A 54 -4.15 7.69 17.06
C LYS A 54 -4.63 6.60 16.10
N ILE A 55 -4.17 5.38 16.35
CA ILE A 55 -4.51 4.20 15.54
C ILE A 55 -5.59 3.39 16.27
N PRO A 56 -6.77 3.16 15.66
CA PRO A 56 -7.83 2.34 16.23
C PRO A 56 -7.37 0.94 16.63
N GLN A 57 -7.97 0.39 17.69
CA GLN A 57 -7.64 -0.94 18.21
C GLN A 57 -7.96 -2.07 17.22
N GLU A 58 -8.90 -1.84 16.32
CA GLU A 58 -9.35 -2.77 15.28
C GLU A 58 -8.31 -2.99 14.19
N ILE A 59 -7.38 -2.05 13.99
CA ILE A 59 -6.24 -2.27 13.08
C ILE A 59 -5.26 -3.22 13.74
N VAL A 60 -5.05 -4.37 13.09
CA VAL A 60 -4.17 -5.43 13.58
C VAL A 60 -2.74 -5.18 13.09
N PHE A 61 -1.76 -5.33 13.97
CA PHE A 61 -0.34 -5.30 13.61
C PHE A 61 0.26 -6.70 13.66
N THR A 62 1.10 -7.05 12.71
CA THR A 62 1.74 -8.35 12.61
C THR A 62 3.17 -8.28 12.05
N ALA A 63 4.03 -9.19 12.49
CA ALA A 63 5.36 -9.39 11.92
C ALA A 63 5.41 -10.57 10.94
N THR A 64 4.29 -11.30 10.75
CA THR A 64 4.20 -12.42 9.81
C THR A 64 3.39 -12.05 8.57
N LEU A 65 3.66 -12.72 7.45
CA LEU A 65 2.92 -12.53 6.19
C LEU A 65 1.72 -13.47 6.05
N GLU A 66 1.46 -14.33 7.04
CA GLU A 66 0.34 -15.29 7.02
C GLU A 66 -1.03 -14.66 6.69
N PRO A 67 -1.39 -13.45 7.17
CA PRO A 67 -2.65 -12.84 6.83
C PRO A 67 -2.83 -12.53 5.34
N ALA A 68 -1.75 -12.46 4.57
CA ALA A 68 -1.82 -12.24 3.12
C ALA A 68 -2.64 -13.30 2.38
N LYS A 69 -2.68 -14.53 2.90
CA LYS A 69 -3.45 -15.65 2.35
C LYS A 69 -4.95 -15.35 2.23
N HIS A 70 -5.46 -14.53 3.13
CA HIS A 70 -6.88 -14.20 3.22
C HIS A 70 -7.19 -12.74 2.90
N SER A 71 -6.20 -12.00 2.39
CA SER A 71 -6.35 -10.59 2.03
C SER A 71 -6.83 -10.45 0.59
N ASP A 72 -7.81 -9.60 0.37
CA ASP A 72 -8.31 -9.25 -0.96
C ASP A 72 -7.38 -8.24 -1.63
N LEU A 73 -6.87 -7.30 -0.84
CA LEU A 73 -6.01 -6.21 -1.27
C LEU A 73 -4.73 -6.18 -0.42
N ILE A 74 -3.58 -6.15 -1.10
CA ILE A 74 -2.28 -6.01 -0.46
C ILE A 74 -1.63 -4.71 -0.92
N ILE A 75 -1.42 -3.78 -0.01
CA ILE A 75 -0.79 -2.49 -0.28
C ILE A 75 0.70 -2.57 0.05
N MET A 76 1.55 -2.50 -0.97
CA MET A 76 3.00 -2.50 -0.84
C MET A 76 3.46 -1.07 -0.52
N ALA A 77 3.63 -0.77 0.76
CA ALA A 77 4.01 0.54 1.30
C ALA A 77 5.36 0.51 2.04
N VAL A 78 6.22 -0.44 1.67
CA VAL A 78 7.61 -0.50 2.15
C VAL A 78 8.49 0.52 1.41
N PRO A 79 9.64 0.91 1.96
CA PRO A 79 10.61 1.72 1.24
C PRO A 79 11.02 1.08 -0.09
N SER A 80 11.36 1.90 -1.08
CA SER A 80 11.70 1.45 -2.45
C SER A 80 12.75 0.35 -2.49
N PHE A 81 13.80 0.44 -1.67
CA PHE A 81 14.86 -0.58 -1.59
C PHE A 81 14.39 -1.95 -1.08
N ALA A 82 13.23 -2.01 -0.43
CA ALA A 82 12.69 -3.22 0.18
C ALA A 82 11.59 -3.89 -0.67
N VAL A 83 11.15 -3.27 -1.77
CA VAL A 83 10.02 -3.77 -2.58
C VAL A 83 10.27 -5.18 -3.10
N ARG A 84 11.40 -5.43 -3.77
CA ARG A 84 11.72 -6.75 -4.34
C ARG A 84 11.77 -7.82 -3.27
N GLN A 85 12.51 -7.59 -2.19
CA GLN A 85 12.65 -8.56 -1.11
C GLN A 85 11.31 -8.86 -0.44
N THR A 86 10.49 -7.83 -0.24
CA THR A 86 9.15 -8.01 0.34
C THR A 86 8.24 -8.79 -0.59
N ALA A 87 8.24 -8.49 -1.89
CA ALA A 87 7.49 -9.23 -2.90
C ALA A 87 7.94 -10.71 -2.96
N HIS A 88 9.24 -10.94 -2.93
CA HIS A 88 9.79 -12.30 -2.91
C HIS A 88 9.30 -13.12 -1.71
N ARG A 89 9.28 -12.52 -0.51
CA ARG A 89 8.74 -13.16 0.69
C ARG A 89 7.22 -13.35 0.63
N LEU A 90 6.51 -12.35 0.10
CA LEU A 90 5.05 -12.37 -0.02
C LEU A 90 4.55 -13.52 -0.90
N LYS A 91 5.31 -13.90 -1.93
CA LYS A 91 4.97 -14.96 -2.89
C LYS A 91 4.51 -16.26 -2.22
N GLU A 92 5.14 -16.65 -1.12
CA GLU A 92 4.83 -17.89 -0.40
C GLU A 92 3.55 -17.81 0.46
N HIS A 93 3.01 -16.62 0.64
CA HIS A 93 1.89 -16.37 1.57
C HIS A 93 0.64 -15.81 0.90
N ILE A 94 0.77 -15.23 -0.30
CA ILE A 94 -0.32 -14.52 -0.97
C ILE A 94 -1.47 -15.44 -1.39
N GLY A 95 -2.70 -15.01 -1.16
CA GLY A 95 -3.90 -15.72 -1.61
C GLY A 95 -4.12 -15.58 -3.12
N THR A 96 -4.76 -16.59 -3.73
CA THR A 96 -4.92 -16.71 -5.19
C THR A 96 -5.66 -15.54 -5.85
N ASN A 97 -6.54 -14.86 -5.13
CA ASN A 97 -7.38 -13.78 -5.68
C ASN A 97 -6.93 -12.38 -5.22
N SER A 98 -5.81 -12.28 -4.53
CA SER A 98 -5.33 -11.00 -4.03
C SER A 98 -4.84 -10.09 -5.15
N ILE A 99 -5.15 -8.80 -5.04
CA ILE A 99 -4.59 -7.74 -5.89
C ILE A 99 -3.51 -7.01 -5.10
N ILE A 100 -2.36 -6.76 -5.73
CA ILE A 100 -1.27 -6.01 -5.12
C ILE A 100 -1.34 -4.56 -5.59
N VAL A 101 -1.30 -3.60 -4.67
CA VAL A 101 -1.18 -2.17 -4.98
C VAL A 101 0.19 -1.69 -4.53
N CYS A 102 0.99 -1.18 -5.45
CA CYS A 102 2.28 -0.59 -5.15
C CYS A 102 2.13 0.94 -5.01
N VAL A 103 2.58 1.46 -3.87
CA VAL A 103 2.62 2.90 -3.60
C VAL A 103 4.05 3.42 -3.49
N ALA A 104 5.05 2.56 -3.65
CA ALA A 104 6.46 2.95 -3.68
C ALA A 104 6.73 3.81 -4.91
N LYS A 105 7.59 4.81 -4.74
CA LYS A 105 7.98 5.77 -5.79
C LYS A 105 9.38 5.48 -6.28
N GLY A 106 9.63 5.80 -7.56
CA GLY A 106 10.93 5.70 -8.17
C GLY A 106 11.18 4.35 -8.86
N LEU A 107 12.46 4.08 -9.12
CA LEU A 107 12.95 2.87 -9.78
C LEU A 107 13.79 2.06 -8.81
N GLU A 108 13.89 0.76 -9.05
CA GLU A 108 14.84 -0.10 -8.34
C GLU A 108 16.28 0.32 -8.68
N ALA A 109 17.10 0.56 -7.65
CA ALA A 109 18.41 1.17 -7.81
C ALA A 109 19.38 0.37 -8.70
N ASP A 110 19.38 -0.96 -8.59
CA ASP A 110 20.36 -1.81 -9.29
C ASP A 110 19.94 -2.15 -10.73
N THR A 111 18.65 -2.21 -11.00
CA THR A 111 18.11 -2.67 -12.30
C THR A 111 17.49 -1.55 -13.11
N PHE A 112 17.17 -0.41 -12.47
CA PHE A 112 16.39 0.69 -13.05
C PHE A 112 15.01 0.29 -13.55
N LEU A 113 14.47 -0.82 -13.01
CA LEU A 113 13.11 -1.27 -13.31
C LEU A 113 12.09 -0.51 -12.46
N ASP A 114 10.94 -0.23 -13.06
CA ASP A 114 9.77 0.23 -12.32
C ASP A 114 9.26 -0.86 -11.37
N PHE A 115 8.59 -0.45 -10.30
CA PHE A 115 8.16 -1.40 -9.26
C PHE A 115 7.01 -2.31 -9.70
N SER A 116 6.22 -1.94 -10.70
CA SER A 116 5.22 -2.83 -11.28
C SER A 116 5.89 -4.01 -11.97
N THR A 117 6.99 -3.76 -12.69
CA THR A 117 7.82 -4.80 -13.31
C THR A 117 8.51 -5.67 -12.25
N VAL A 118 9.10 -5.06 -11.22
CA VAL A 118 9.74 -5.80 -10.11
C VAL A 118 8.74 -6.77 -9.45
N ILE A 119 7.54 -6.29 -9.12
CA ILE A 119 6.50 -7.12 -8.50
C ILE A 119 6.05 -8.24 -9.46
N SER A 120 5.89 -7.96 -10.75
CA SER A 120 5.52 -8.96 -11.76
C SER A 120 6.60 -10.05 -11.92
N GLN A 121 7.86 -9.71 -11.76
CA GLN A 121 8.95 -10.70 -11.76
C GLN A 121 8.89 -11.65 -10.58
N GLU A 122 8.59 -11.13 -9.39
CA GLU A 122 8.55 -11.92 -8.16
C GLU A 122 7.23 -12.69 -8.00
N ILE A 123 6.10 -12.08 -8.39
CA ILE A 123 4.74 -12.63 -8.22
C ILE A 123 3.97 -12.52 -9.55
N PRO A 124 4.33 -13.32 -10.58
CA PRO A 124 3.80 -13.18 -11.94
C PRO A 124 2.31 -13.52 -12.07
N ASP A 125 1.76 -14.32 -11.16
CA ASP A 125 0.39 -14.85 -11.26
C ASP A 125 -0.66 -13.94 -10.61
N HIS A 126 -0.25 -12.77 -10.10
CA HIS A 126 -1.17 -11.83 -9.45
C HIS A 126 -1.18 -10.50 -10.18
N PRO A 127 -2.38 -9.89 -10.33
CA PRO A 127 -2.46 -8.53 -10.85
C PRO A 127 -1.81 -7.56 -9.86
N ASN A 128 -1.02 -6.64 -10.39
CA ASN A 128 -0.52 -5.51 -9.62
C ASN A 128 -0.96 -4.18 -10.23
N VAL A 129 -1.23 -3.25 -9.36
CA VAL A 129 -1.75 -1.92 -9.65
C VAL A 129 -0.79 -0.90 -9.05
N VAL A 130 -0.43 0.11 -9.79
CA VAL A 130 0.34 1.25 -9.28
C VAL A 130 -0.62 2.32 -8.81
N LEU A 131 -0.37 2.86 -7.62
CA LEU A 131 -1.09 4.01 -7.08
C LEU A 131 -0.11 5.18 -6.94
N SER A 132 -0.42 6.29 -7.59
CA SER A 132 0.39 7.50 -7.58
C SER A 132 -0.49 8.74 -7.45
N GLY A 133 0.07 9.80 -6.87
CA GLY A 133 -0.60 11.09 -6.75
C GLY A 133 0.05 11.98 -5.69
N PRO A 134 -0.29 13.27 -5.69
CA PRO A 134 0.15 14.22 -4.68
C PRO A 134 -0.60 13.93 -3.37
N SER A 135 -0.08 12.99 -2.58
CA SER A 135 -0.69 12.57 -1.33
C SER A 135 0.34 12.57 -0.20
N HIS A 136 0.06 13.32 0.85
CA HIS A 136 0.87 13.36 2.05
C HIS A 136 0.24 12.51 3.16
N ALA A 137 1.07 11.83 3.92
CA ALA A 137 0.62 10.92 4.97
C ALA A 137 -0.28 11.62 6.00
N GLU A 138 0.06 12.84 6.38
CA GLU A 138 -0.69 13.64 7.33
C GLU A 138 -2.10 13.99 6.80
N GLU A 139 -2.21 14.40 5.54
CA GLU A 139 -3.48 14.76 4.90
C GLU A 139 -4.41 13.54 4.81
N VAL A 140 -3.89 12.42 4.31
CA VAL A 140 -4.66 11.16 4.20
C VAL A 140 -5.09 10.67 5.57
N SER A 141 -4.22 10.75 6.58
CA SER A 141 -4.54 10.32 7.96
C SER A 141 -5.67 11.12 8.59
N ARG A 142 -5.77 12.41 8.26
CA ARG A 142 -6.83 13.32 8.77
C ARG A 142 -8.13 13.25 7.98
N GLY A 143 -8.15 12.53 6.84
CA GLY A 143 -9.29 12.51 5.94
C GLY A 143 -9.43 13.80 5.14
N GLU A 144 -8.33 14.47 4.84
CA GLU A 144 -8.32 15.61 3.94
C GLU A 144 -8.46 15.13 2.49
N ALA A 145 -9.14 15.94 1.67
CA ALA A 145 -9.41 15.59 0.29
C ALA A 145 -8.13 15.30 -0.50
N THR A 146 -7.97 14.07 -0.92
CA THR A 146 -6.80 13.56 -1.65
C THR A 146 -7.24 12.96 -2.98
N THR A 147 -6.49 13.22 -4.03
CA THR A 147 -6.71 12.64 -5.36
C THR A 147 -5.51 11.81 -5.76
N VAL A 148 -5.77 10.57 -6.16
CA VAL A 148 -4.74 9.63 -6.65
C VAL A 148 -5.17 9.02 -7.97
N THR A 149 -4.19 8.50 -8.70
CA THR A 149 -4.39 7.77 -9.94
C THR A 149 -3.89 6.34 -9.77
N VAL A 150 -4.65 5.38 -10.27
CA VAL A 150 -4.25 3.99 -10.35
C VAL A 150 -4.11 3.55 -11.80
N ALA A 151 -3.14 2.70 -12.07
CA ALA A 151 -2.92 2.10 -13.37
C ALA A 151 -2.45 0.65 -13.24
N SER A 152 -2.81 -0.19 -14.20
CA SER A 152 -2.41 -1.59 -14.25
C SER A 152 -2.48 -2.12 -15.69
N LYS A 153 -1.68 -3.13 -15.99
CA LYS A 153 -1.86 -3.93 -17.23
C LYS A 153 -3.17 -4.72 -17.18
N ASP A 154 -3.64 -5.08 -15.98
CA ASP A 154 -4.96 -5.66 -15.73
C ASP A 154 -5.94 -4.53 -15.39
N ARG A 155 -6.71 -4.10 -16.38
CA ARG A 155 -7.69 -3.01 -16.23
C ARG A 155 -8.79 -3.34 -15.22
N ALA A 156 -9.22 -4.60 -15.16
CA ALA A 156 -10.24 -5.04 -14.20
C ALA A 156 -9.71 -4.91 -12.76
N ALA A 157 -8.45 -5.24 -12.52
CA ALA A 157 -7.80 -5.04 -11.23
C ALA A 157 -7.72 -3.57 -10.85
N ALA A 158 -7.37 -2.68 -11.78
CA ALA A 158 -7.34 -1.23 -11.53
C ALA A 158 -8.73 -0.70 -11.13
N HIS A 159 -9.79 -1.12 -11.80
CA HIS A 159 -11.17 -0.74 -11.44
C HIS A 159 -11.60 -1.33 -10.10
N GLN A 160 -11.21 -2.56 -9.78
CA GLN A 160 -11.50 -3.16 -8.48
C GLN A 160 -10.81 -2.40 -7.34
N VAL A 161 -9.58 -1.99 -7.53
CA VAL A 161 -8.85 -1.15 -6.56
C VAL A 161 -9.53 0.22 -6.42
N GLN A 162 -9.95 0.83 -7.53
CA GLN A 162 -10.75 2.06 -7.49
C GLN A 162 -11.99 1.89 -6.63
N ASP A 163 -12.77 0.82 -6.85
CA ASP A 163 -14.01 0.57 -6.10
C ASP A 163 -13.76 0.38 -4.60
N TRP A 164 -12.66 -0.29 -4.23
CA TRP A 164 -12.34 -0.49 -2.82
C TRP A 164 -11.82 0.77 -2.12
N LEU A 165 -11.03 1.60 -2.80
CA LEU A 165 -10.37 2.75 -2.18
C LEU A 165 -11.11 4.07 -2.36
N MET A 166 -11.99 4.19 -3.38
CA MET A 166 -12.76 5.41 -3.62
C MET A 166 -13.69 5.74 -2.45
N ASN A 167 -13.57 6.95 -1.95
CA ASN A 167 -14.45 7.48 -0.92
C ASN A 167 -14.52 9.02 -1.02
N PRO A 168 -15.36 9.72 -0.23
CA PRO A 168 -15.49 11.18 -0.33
C PRO A 168 -14.19 11.95 -0.16
N ASP A 169 -13.27 11.44 0.68
CA ASP A 169 -12.01 12.11 1.02
C ASP A 169 -10.83 11.59 0.20
N PHE A 170 -10.98 10.44 -0.46
CA PHE A 170 -9.92 9.79 -1.24
C PHE A 170 -10.44 9.46 -2.64
N ARG A 171 -10.16 10.33 -3.60
CA ARG A 171 -10.60 10.19 -4.99
C ARG A 171 -9.60 9.38 -5.79
N VAL A 172 -10.06 8.30 -6.41
CA VAL A 172 -9.23 7.38 -7.20
C VAL A 172 -9.67 7.40 -8.65
N TYR A 173 -8.76 7.74 -9.55
CA TYR A 173 -8.98 7.73 -11.00
C TYR A 173 -8.19 6.60 -11.65
N VAL A 174 -8.81 5.87 -12.57
CA VAL A 174 -8.13 4.87 -13.39
C VAL A 174 -7.52 5.53 -14.62
N ASN A 175 -6.24 5.23 -14.89
CA ASN A 175 -5.52 5.68 -16.07
C ASN A 175 -4.95 4.47 -16.82
N ASP A 176 -5.02 4.49 -18.14
CA ASP A 176 -4.49 3.40 -18.98
C ASP A 176 -2.97 3.54 -19.24
N ASP A 177 -2.39 4.69 -18.93
CA ASP A 177 -0.94 4.93 -19.07
C ASP A 177 -0.17 4.55 -17.80
N LEU A 178 0.13 3.26 -17.67
CA LEU A 178 0.88 2.72 -16.53
C LEU A 178 2.24 3.41 -16.35
N VAL A 179 2.99 3.55 -17.44
CA VAL A 179 4.33 4.15 -17.41
C VAL A 179 4.26 5.62 -16.96
N GLY A 180 3.31 6.37 -17.52
CA GLY A 180 3.10 7.77 -17.13
C GLY A 180 2.70 7.94 -15.68
N VAL A 181 1.91 7.01 -15.12
CA VAL A 181 1.52 7.05 -13.70
C VAL A 181 2.71 6.75 -12.79
N GLU A 182 3.54 5.77 -13.12
CA GLU A 182 4.75 5.44 -12.35
C GLU A 182 5.79 6.58 -12.39
N LEU A 183 6.07 7.15 -13.56
CA LEU A 183 7.10 8.19 -13.72
C LEU A 183 6.69 9.55 -13.17
N ARG A 184 5.42 9.93 -13.25
CA ARG A 184 4.93 11.22 -12.72
C ARG A 184 5.11 11.39 -11.21
N SER A 185 5.31 10.30 -10.49
CA SER A 185 5.56 10.36 -9.05
C SER A 185 6.94 10.95 -8.69
N GLU A 186 7.84 11.10 -9.66
CA GLU A 186 9.20 11.61 -9.43
C GLU A 186 9.28 13.15 -9.56
N GLU A 187 8.35 13.81 -10.23
CA GLU A 187 8.43 15.26 -10.49
C GLU A 187 8.14 16.15 -9.27
N HIS A 188 7.73 15.59 -8.13
CA HIS A 188 7.36 16.34 -6.93
C HIS A 188 8.33 16.18 -5.75
N THR A 189 9.53 15.66 -5.98
CA THR A 189 10.59 15.50 -4.97
C THR A 189 11.80 16.41 -5.24
N SER A 190 11.58 17.65 -5.60
CA SER A 190 12.62 18.70 -5.63
C SER A 190 12.30 19.80 -4.63
#